data_0457b1ace0ed7889368795b94fe3e876
#
_entry.id   0457b1ace0ed7889368795b94fe3e876
#
_cell.length_a   1.000
_cell.length_b   1.000
_cell.length_c   1.000
_cell.angle_alpha   90.00
_cell.angle_beta   90.00
_cell.angle_gamma   90.00
#
_symmetry.space_group_name_H-M   'P 1'
#
loop_
_entity.id
_entity.type
_entity.pdbx_description
1 polymer ?
#
loop_
_entity_poly.entity_id
_entity_poly.type
_entity_poly.pdbx_seq_one_letter_code
_entity_poly.pdbx_strand_id
1 'polypeptide(L)'
;MRSDQQQAINRLAGTSATAFLCAVLCVYPLYIDKFSNLGVTKFTGCFTLFLLFLLWLVACTAIGARAPRPRNANAGRDVTLWGVLAFAGTSLISTFTSLSPMASTWGLGGYYGGLMLVLFTAAGYWAVRSYLDLENLDFVFWVLGITTSIVAVLYVLNIFNIDLIGAYADTAVVERAQFFSTLGQKDFNGCFFSVALPIVFYQFLN
;
A
#
# COMPACT_ATOMS: atom_id res chain seq x y z
N MET A 1 -25.80 -23.30 -14.37
CA MET A 1 -25.70 -21.86 -14.74
C MET A 1 -25.43 -20.93 -13.56
N ARG A 2 -26.16 -20.99 -12.44
CA ARG A 2 -25.89 -20.10 -11.28
C ARG A 2 -24.54 -20.32 -10.59
N SER A 3 -24.01 -21.53 -10.54
CA SER A 3 -22.70 -21.85 -9.94
C SER A 3 -21.54 -21.22 -10.70
N ASP A 4 -21.58 -21.28 -12.03
CA ASP A 4 -20.49 -20.81 -12.89
C ASP A 4 -20.41 -19.28 -12.90
N GLN A 5 -21.56 -18.61 -12.90
CA GLN A 5 -21.61 -17.15 -12.74
C GLN A 5 -21.05 -16.70 -11.39
N GLN A 6 -21.41 -17.38 -10.30
CA GLN A 6 -20.92 -17.07 -8.96
C GLN A 6 -19.40 -17.26 -8.90
N GLN A 7 -18.89 -18.32 -9.50
CA GLN A 7 -17.46 -18.59 -9.54
C GLN A 7 -16.72 -17.52 -10.36
N ALA A 8 -17.27 -17.09 -11.50
CA ALA A 8 -16.70 -16.03 -12.30
C ALA A 8 -16.62 -14.68 -11.54
N ILE A 9 -17.69 -14.31 -10.82
CA ILE A 9 -17.74 -13.08 -10.02
C ILE A 9 -16.72 -13.14 -8.87
N ASN A 10 -16.60 -14.29 -8.20
CA ASN A 10 -15.62 -14.45 -7.13
C ASN A 10 -14.19 -14.38 -7.65
N ARG A 11 -13.89 -14.98 -8.82
CA ARG A 11 -12.59 -14.87 -9.48
C ARG A 11 -12.29 -13.42 -9.86
N LEU A 12 -13.27 -12.68 -10.37
CA LEU A 12 -13.13 -11.28 -10.71
C LEU A 12 -12.74 -10.45 -9.49
N ALA A 13 -13.39 -10.66 -8.35
CA ALA A 13 -13.06 -9.98 -7.10
C ALA A 13 -11.64 -10.34 -6.61
N GLY A 14 -11.23 -11.62 -6.72
CA GLY A 14 -9.88 -12.06 -6.37
C GLY A 14 -8.80 -11.44 -7.26
N THR A 15 -9.01 -11.46 -8.57
CA THR A 15 -8.08 -10.81 -9.53
C THR A 15 -7.97 -9.31 -9.29
N SER A 16 -9.09 -8.66 -8.94
CA SER A 16 -9.10 -7.22 -8.60
C SER A 16 -8.30 -6.93 -7.34
N ALA A 17 -8.37 -7.79 -6.32
CA ALA A 17 -7.59 -7.64 -5.09
C ALA A 17 -6.08 -7.80 -5.38
N THR A 18 -5.71 -8.75 -6.24
CA THR A 18 -4.33 -8.93 -6.70
C THR A 18 -3.84 -7.69 -7.48
N ALA A 19 -4.63 -7.23 -8.44
CA ALA A 19 -4.29 -6.05 -9.25
C ALA A 19 -4.15 -4.79 -8.38
N PHE A 20 -5.05 -4.60 -7.41
CA PHE A 20 -4.97 -3.50 -6.45
C PHE A 20 -3.69 -3.56 -5.63
N LEU A 21 -3.35 -4.72 -5.07
CA LEU A 21 -2.15 -4.88 -4.26
C LEU A 21 -0.88 -4.61 -5.09
N CYS A 22 -0.81 -5.12 -6.32
CA CYS A 22 0.28 -4.81 -7.25
C CYS A 22 0.35 -3.31 -7.57
N ALA A 23 -0.77 -2.66 -7.82
CA ALA A 23 -0.81 -1.22 -8.08
C ALA A 23 -0.31 -0.40 -6.89
N VAL A 24 -0.68 -0.76 -5.66
CA VAL A 24 -0.19 -0.09 -4.44
C VAL A 24 1.31 -0.33 -4.26
N LEU A 25 1.81 -1.54 -4.48
CA LEU A 25 3.23 -1.86 -4.36
C LEU A 25 4.10 -1.16 -5.43
N CYS A 26 3.53 -0.83 -6.60
CA CYS A 26 4.21 -0.09 -7.65
C CYS A 26 4.01 1.43 -7.52
N VAL A 27 2.77 1.86 -7.32
CA VAL A 27 2.44 3.29 -7.32
C VAL A 27 3.04 3.99 -6.10
N TYR A 28 2.91 3.42 -4.92
CA TYR A 28 3.43 4.04 -3.71
C TYR A 28 4.95 4.26 -3.77
N PRO A 29 5.80 3.26 -4.09
CA PRO A 29 7.24 3.48 -4.15
C PRO A 29 7.69 4.29 -5.37
N LEU A 30 7.10 4.07 -6.56
CA LEU A 30 7.61 4.59 -7.83
C LEU A 30 6.96 5.89 -8.27
N TYR A 31 5.73 6.19 -7.81
CA TYR A 31 5.01 7.37 -8.24
C TYR A 31 5.63 8.62 -7.64
N ILE A 32 6.19 9.46 -8.49
CA ILE A 32 6.81 10.72 -8.12
C ILE A 32 6.42 11.78 -9.16
N ASP A 33 6.08 12.97 -8.69
CA ASP A 33 5.93 14.16 -9.53
C ASP A 33 7.18 15.00 -9.36
N LYS A 34 7.30 15.78 -8.31
CA LYS A 34 8.49 16.51 -7.92
C LYS A 34 8.73 16.31 -6.44
N PHE A 35 9.98 16.50 -6.02
CA PHE A 35 10.33 16.35 -4.61
C PHE A 35 9.46 17.24 -3.70
N SER A 36 9.22 18.48 -4.09
CA SER A 36 8.41 19.43 -3.32
C SER A 36 6.98 18.95 -3.02
N ASN A 37 6.43 18.09 -3.86
CA ASN A 37 5.06 17.58 -3.74
C ASN A 37 4.99 16.08 -3.40
N LEU A 38 6.10 15.47 -3.03
CA LEU A 38 6.19 14.02 -2.89
C LEU A 38 5.13 13.41 -1.97
N GLY A 39 4.92 14.00 -0.80
CA GLY A 39 3.92 13.52 0.17
C GLY A 39 2.49 13.61 -0.35
N VAL A 40 2.13 14.76 -0.93
CA VAL A 40 0.78 15.00 -1.50
C VAL A 40 0.53 14.04 -2.66
N THR A 41 1.49 13.92 -3.57
CA THR A 41 1.39 13.09 -4.78
C THR A 41 1.20 11.63 -4.42
N LYS A 42 2.04 11.10 -3.52
CA LYS A 42 1.93 9.71 -3.07
C LYS A 42 0.63 9.45 -2.33
N PHE A 43 0.28 10.31 -1.38
CA PHE A 43 -0.97 10.17 -0.63
C PHE A 43 -2.18 10.18 -1.57
N THR A 44 -2.28 11.15 -2.47
CA THR A 44 -3.39 11.26 -3.42
C THR A 44 -3.46 10.05 -4.34
N GLY A 45 -2.33 9.57 -4.86
CA GLY A 45 -2.27 8.38 -5.71
C GLY A 45 -2.75 7.13 -4.99
N CYS A 46 -2.23 6.84 -3.80
CA CYS A 46 -2.66 5.70 -3.00
C CYS A 46 -4.12 5.82 -2.56
N PHE A 47 -4.54 7.00 -2.10
CA PHE A 47 -5.92 7.25 -1.69
C PHE A 47 -6.91 6.99 -2.84
N THR A 48 -6.59 7.49 -4.03
CA THR A 48 -7.42 7.27 -5.22
C THR A 48 -7.52 5.78 -5.56
N LEU A 49 -6.41 5.05 -5.53
CA LEU A 49 -6.42 3.61 -5.76
C LEU A 49 -7.25 2.86 -4.72
N PHE A 50 -7.11 3.19 -3.44
CA PHE A 50 -7.93 2.60 -2.37
C PHE A 50 -9.40 2.87 -2.59
N LEU A 51 -9.77 4.12 -2.88
CA LEU A 51 -11.16 4.50 -3.10
C LEU A 51 -11.77 3.76 -4.30
N LEU A 52 -11.08 3.73 -5.42
CA LEU A 52 -11.53 3.02 -6.63
C LEU A 52 -11.68 1.52 -6.37
N PHE A 53 -10.73 0.93 -5.65
CA PHE A 53 -10.80 -0.49 -5.30
C PHE A 53 -11.96 -0.81 -4.37
N LEU A 54 -12.19 -0.01 -3.32
CA LEU A 54 -13.32 -0.21 -2.42
C LEU A 54 -14.67 -0.03 -3.13
N LEU A 55 -14.80 0.98 -3.98
CA LEU A 55 -16.01 1.17 -4.79
C LEU A 55 -16.25 -0.01 -5.73
N TRP A 56 -15.18 -0.54 -6.34
CA TRP A 56 -15.25 -1.72 -7.17
C TRP A 56 -15.67 -2.97 -6.39
N LEU A 57 -15.13 -3.17 -5.19
CA LEU A 57 -15.55 -4.28 -4.32
C LEU A 57 -17.00 -4.18 -3.89
N VAL A 58 -17.49 -2.97 -3.59
CA VAL A 58 -18.92 -2.73 -3.32
C VAL A 58 -19.75 -3.12 -4.52
N ALA A 59 -19.36 -2.74 -5.73
CA ALA A 59 -20.04 -3.15 -6.95
C ALA A 59 -20.02 -4.68 -7.13
N CYS A 60 -18.89 -5.34 -6.94
CA CYS A 60 -18.78 -6.81 -6.99
C CYS A 60 -19.69 -7.49 -5.97
N THR A 61 -19.73 -7.00 -4.72
CA THR A 61 -20.61 -7.57 -3.68
C THR A 61 -22.08 -7.33 -4.01
N ALA A 62 -22.44 -6.20 -4.58
CA ALA A 62 -23.80 -5.91 -5.03
C ALA A 62 -24.27 -6.87 -6.16
N ILE A 63 -23.36 -7.32 -7.03
CA ILE A 63 -23.65 -8.34 -8.06
C ILE A 63 -23.62 -9.77 -7.49
N GLY A 64 -23.27 -9.93 -6.22
CA GLY A 64 -23.28 -11.22 -5.53
C GLY A 64 -21.91 -11.86 -5.30
N ALA A 65 -20.81 -11.11 -5.43
CA ALA A 65 -19.50 -11.60 -5.01
C ALA A 65 -19.55 -12.00 -3.52
N ARG A 66 -19.04 -13.19 -3.23
CA ARG A 66 -18.93 -13.68 -1.85
C ARG A 66 -17.45 -13.87 -1.56
N ALA A 67 -17.00 -13.30 -0.46
CA ALA A 67 -15.66 -13.60 0.03
C ALA A 67 -15.50 -15.13 0.15
N PRO A 68 -14.47 -15.73 -0.45
CA PRO A 68 -14.19 -17.14 -0.23
C PRO A 68 -14.07 -17.35 1.28
N ARG A 69 -14.77 -18.36 1.80
CA ARG A 69 -14.70 -18.67 3.23
C ARG A 69 -13.23 -18.89 3.59
N PRO A 70 -12.71 -18.24 4.65
CA PRO A 70 -11.34 -18.46 5.06
C PRO A 70 -11.14 -19.97 5.26
N ARG A 71 -10.11 -20.51 4.61
CA ARG A 71 -9.79 -21.95 4.58
C ARG A 71 -9.60 -22.55 5.99
N ASN A 72 -9.32 -21.69 6.97
CA ASN A 72 -9.29 -22.03 8.38
C ASN A 72 -10.53 -21.42 9.06
N ALA A 73 -11.52 -22.26 9.37
CA ALA A 73 -12.76 -21.92 10.05
C ALA A 73 -12.58 -21.38 11.50
N ASN A 74 -11.35 -21.14 11.94
CA ASN A 74 -11.02 -20.54 13.23
C ASN A 74 -11.00 -19.00 13.15
N ALA A 75 -12.01 -18.41 12.50
CA ALA A 75 -12.14 -16.94 12.36
C ALA A 75 -12.12 -16.20 13.72
N GLY A 76 -12.43 -16.87 14.84
CA GLY A 76 -12.33 -16.29 16.18
C GLY A 76 -10.89 -16.17 16.73
N ARG A 77 -9.88 -16.73 16.05
CA ARG A 77 -8.47 -16.70 16.48
C ARG A 77 -7.56 -15.92 15.55
N ASP A 78 -8.12 -15.06 14.72
CA ASP A 78 -7.28 -14.23 13.84
C ASP A 78 -6.69 -13.03 14.58
N VAL A 79 -5.57 -13.29 15.23
CA VAL A 79 -4.85 -12.29 16.03
C VAL A 79 -4.48 -11.06 15.20
N THR A 80 -4.13 -11.25 13.92
CA THR A 80 -3.75 -10.14 13.04
C THR A 80 -4.94 -9.23 12.74
N LEU A 81 -6.10 -9.79 12.43
CA LEU A 81 -7.32 -8.99 12.20
C LEU A 81 -7.71 -8.21 13.47
N TRP A 82 -7.68 -8.87 14.62
CA TRP A 82 -7.97 -8.20 15.89
C TRP A 82 -6.95 -7.11 16.20
N GLY A 83 -5.67 -7.32 15.88
CA GLY A 83 -4.63 -6.29 15.98
C GLY A 83 -4.91 -5.07 15.10
N VAL A 84 -5.28 -5.29 13.83
CA VAL A 84 -5.65 -4.21 12.90
C VAL A 84 -6.88 -3.44 13.37
N LEU A 85 -7.92 -4.15 13.84
CA LEU A 85 -9.13 -3.52 14.36
C LEU A 85 -8.87 -2.75 15.66
N ALA A 86 -8.06 -3.29 16.56
CA ALA A 86 -7.67 -2.62 17.79
C ALA A 86 -6.87 -1.33 17.49
N PHE A 87 -5.92 -1.39 16.55
CA PHE A 87 -5.13 -0.23 16.12
C PHE A 87 -6.03 0.84 15.48
N ALA A 88 -6.95 0.46 14.59
CA ALA A 88 -7.90 1.39 13.99
C ALA A 88 -8.84 2.01 15.05
N GLY A 89 -9.32 1.21 16.00
CA GLY A 89 -10.18 1.68 17.09
C GLY A 89 -9.47 2.65 18.04
N THR A 90 -8.24 2.34 18.44
CA THR A 90 -7.44 3.26 19.29
C THR A 90 -7.09 4.55 18.56
N SER A 91 -6.78 4.47 17.27
CA SER A 91 -6.54 5.66 16.43
C SER A 91 -7.78 6.54 16.32
N LEU A 92 -8.96 5.93 16.18
CA LEU A 92 -10.24 6.63 16.16
C LEU A 92 -10.48 7.38 17.50
N ILE A 93 -10.35 6.68 18.62
CA ILE A 93 -10.50 7.28 19.96
C ILE A 93 -9.50 8.44 20.15
N SER A 94 -8.23 8.21 19.82
CA SER A 94 -7.18 9.22 19.91
C SER A 94 -7.49 10.47 19.08
N THR A 95 -8.08 10.29 17.90
CA THR A 95 -8.47 11.44 17.04
C THR A 95 -9.59 12.26 17.66
N PHE A 96 -10.60 11.62 18.26
CA PHE A 96 -11.69 12.35 18.93
C PHE A 96 -11.25 13.07 20.19
N THR A 97 -10.23 12.57 20.88
CA THR A 97 -9.68 13.20 22.10
C THR A 97 -8.53 14.17 21.81
N SER A 98 -8.18 14.35 20.54
CA SER A 98 -7.07 15.22 20.12
C SER A 98 -7.41 16.70 20.29
N LEU A 99 -6.40 17.49 20.63
CA LEU A 99 -6.48 18.96 20.65
C LEU A 99 -6.74 19.56 19.25
N SER A 100 -6.38 18.85 18.19
CA SER A 100 -6.60 19.24 16.81
C SER A 100 -7.18 18.08 16.00
N PRO A 101 -8.51 17.80 16.09
CA PRO A 101 -9.13 16.65 15.41
C PRO A 101 -8.91 16.67 13.90
N MET A 102 -8.90 17.84 13.27
CA MET A 102 -8.67 17.97 11.82
C MET A 102 -7.26 17.51 11.43
N ALA A 103 -6.24 17.95 12.17
CA ALA A 103 -4.87 17.51 11.93
C ALA A 103 -4.68 16.00 12.25
N SER A 104 -5.36 15.47 13.27
CA SER A 104 -5.33 14.05 13.60
C SER A 104 -6.06 13.19 12.55
N THR A 105 -7.09 13.72 11.89
CA THR A 105 -7.83 13.02 10.85
C THR A 105 -7.01 12.89 9.57
N TRP A 106 -6.42 13.97 9.10
CA TRP A 106 -5.69 14.00 7.81
C TRP A 106 -4.18 13.84 7.96
N GLY A 107 -3.65 14.09 9.14
CA GLY A 107 -2.22 14.23 9.41
C GLY A 107 -1.72 15.66 9.20
N LEU A 108 -0.49 15.90 9.61
CA LEU A 108 0.19 17.18 9.35
C LEU A 108 0.49 17.31 7.86
N GLY A 109 0.42 18.53 7.35
CA GLY A 109 0.67 18.83 5.94
C GLY A 109 2.01 18.24 5.46
N GLY A 110 1.93 17.49 4.37
CA GLY A 110 3.08 16.81 3.78
C GLY A 110 3.27 15.34 4.18
N TYR A 111 2.82 14.92 5.38
CA TYR A 111 3.00 13.53 5.84
C TYR A 111 1.75 12.66 5.73
N TYR A 112 0.57 13.26 5.83
CA TYR A 112 -0.74 12.57 5.68
C TYR A 112 -0.90 11.27 6.48
N GLY A 113 -0.22 11.15 7.63
CA GLY A 113 -0.23 9.96 8.50
C GLY A 113 -1.40 9.93 9.49
N GLY A 114 -2.53 10.55 9.17
CA GLY A 114 -3.69 10.65 10.06
C GLY A 114 -4.60 9.44 10.06
N LEU A 115 -5.73 9.57 10.78
CA LEU A 115 -6.75 8.52 10.92
C LEU A 115 -7.23 7.98 9.58
N MET A 116 -7.36 8.83 8.55
CA MET A 116 -7.82 8.40 7.22
C MET A 116 -6.90 7.33 6.64
N LEU A 117 -5.57 7.50 6.73
CA LEU A 117 -4.63 6.49 6.25
C LEU A 117 -4.79 5.17 7.01
N VAL A 118 -4.98 5.22 8.33
CA VAL A 118 -5.19 4.03 9.17
C VAL A 118 -6.45 3.28 8.76
N LEU A 119 -7.57 3.99 8.57
CA LEU A 119 -8.85 3.40 8.17
C LEU A 119 -8.77 2.78 6.76
N PHE A 120 -8.15 3.48 5.81
CA PHE A 120 -7.95 2.93 4.46
C PHE A 120 -7.07 1.70 4.47
N THR A 121 -5.96 1.72 5.22
CA THR A 121 -5.08 0.56 5.35
C THR A 121 -5.80 -0.63 6.00
N ALA A 122 -6.60 -0.39 7.04
CA ALA A 122 -7.39 -1.43 7.68
C ALA A 122 -8.46 -2.02 6.72
N ALA A 123 -9.17 -1.17 5.98
CA ALA A 123 -10.14 -1.60 4.98
C ALA A 123 -9.47 -2.35 3.81
N GLY A 124 -8.34 -1.86 3.33
CA GLY A 124 -7.53 -2.53 2.30
C GLY A 124 -7.02 -3.89 2.76
N TYR A 125 -6.50 -3.97 3.99
CA TYR A 125 -6.09 -5.23 4.60
C TYR A 125 -7.24 -6.24 4.66
N TRP A 126 -8.41 -5.81 5.16
CA TRP A 126 -9.59 -6.66 5.20
C TRP A 126 -10.01 -7.13 3.81
N ALA A 127 -10.04 -6.24 2.84
CA ALA A 127 -10.45 -6.54 1.47
C ALA A 127 -9.47 -7.51 0.78
N VAL A 128 -8.17 -7.26 0.85
CA VAL A 128 -7.13 -8.13 0.29
C VAL A 128 -7.19 -9.50 0.95
N ARG A 129 -7.24 -9.56 2.27
CA ARG A 129 -7.35 -10.82 3.02
C ARG A 129 -8.59 -11.62 2.65
N SER A 130 -9.72 -10.96 2.38
CA SER A 130 -11.00 -11.61 2.08
C SER A 130 -11.08 -12.14 0.65
N TYR A 131 -10.41 -11.52 -0.30
CA TYR A 131 -10.56 -11.79 -1.73
C TYR A 131 -9.28 -12.24 -2.44
N LEU A 132 -8.09 -11.99 -1.87
CA LEU A 132 -6.84 -12.39 -2.50
C LEU A 132 -6.74 -13.92 -2.56
N ASP A 133 -6.50 -14.42 -3.76
CA ASP A 133 -6.19 -15.83 -3.97
C ASP A 133 -4.71 -16.09 -3.68
N LEU A 134 -4.44 -17.09 -2.87
CA LEU A 134 -3.06 -17.46 -2.51
C LEU A 134 -2.22 -17.91 -3.70
N GLU A 135 -2.87 -18.43 -4.76
CA GLU A 135 -2.19 -18.78 -6.00
C GLU A 135 -1.56 -17.58 -6.71
N ASN A 136 -2.10 -16.37 -6.47
CA ASN A 136 -1.57 -15.14 -7.03
C ASN A 136 -0.49 -14.45 -6.15
N LEU A 137 -0.18 -15.03 -4.99
CA LEU A 137 0.75 -14.42 -4.04
C LEU A 137 2.17 -14.33 -4.61
N ASP A 138 2.60 -15.35 -5.35
CA ASP A 138 3.91 -15.37 -6.00
C ASP A 138 4.04 -14.24 -7.02
N PHE A 139 2.97 -13.97 -7.78
CA PHE A 139 2.95 -12.85 -8.71
C PHE A 139 3.09 -11.50 -7.99
N VAL A 140 2.40 -11.32 -6.86
CA VAL A 140 2.52 -10.10 -6.02
C VAL A 140 3.95 -9.94 -5.51
N PHE A 141 4.59 -11.01 -5.07
CA PHE A 141 5.98 -10.99 -4.63
C PHE A 141 6.95 -10.65 -5.76
N TRP A 142 6.70 -11.13 -6.99
CA TRP A 142 7.47 -10.75 -8.16
C TRP A 142 7.35 -9.24 -8.45
N VAL A 143 6.15 -8.69 -8.41
CA VAL A 143 5.93 -7.24 -8.58
C VAL A 143 6.68 -6.45 -7.51
N LEU A 144 6.63 -6.89 -6.25
CA LEU A 144 7.37 -6.26 -5.16
C LEU A 144 8.89 -6.35 -5.39
N GLY A 145 9.40 -7.49 -5.85
CA GLY A 145 10.82 -7.69 -6.16
C GLY A 145 11.31 -6.73 -7.26
N ILE A 146 10.56 -6.61 -8.34
CA ILE A 146 10.88 -5.68 -9.44
C ILE A 146 10.86 -4.23 -8.93
N THR A 147 9.80 -3.84 -8.20
CA THR A 147 9.68 -2.50 -7.63
C THR A 147 10.85 -2.18 -6.69
N THR A 148 11.17 -3.12 -5.80
CA THR A 148 12.30 -2.98 -4.85
C THR A 148 13.62 -2.80 -5.58
N SER A 149 13.84 -3.56 -6.67
CA SER A 149 15.05 -3.46 -7.49
C SER A 149 15.16 -2.10 -8.17
N ILE A 150 14.07 -1.56 -8.71
CA ILE A 150 14.04 -0.23 -9.33
C ILE A 150 14.36 0.84 -8.27
N VAL A 151 13.70 0.79 -7.11
CA VAL A 151 13.95 1.73 -6.01
C VAL A 151 15.40 1.66 -5.54
N ALA A 152 15.98 0.46 -5.43
CA ALA A 152 17.37 0.27 -5.04
C ALA A 152 18.35 0.83 -6.06
N VAL A 153 18.13 0.60 -7.36
CA VAL A 153 18.96 1.16 -8.41
C VAL A 153 18.92 2.68 -8.40
N LEU A 154 17.74 3.28 -8.31
CA LEU A 154 17.59 4.73 -8.22
C LEU A 154 18.26 5.29 -6.96
N TYR A 155 18.15 4.57 -5.82
CA TYR A 155 18.81 4.94 -4.58
C TYR A 155 20.35 4.98 -4.74
N VAL A 156 20.93 3.94 -5.35
CA VAL A 156 22.37 3.86 -5.60
C VAL A 156 22.84 4.96 -6.57
N LEU A 157 22.09 5.21 -7.65
CA LEU A 157 22.42 6.28 -8.59
C LEU A 157 22.41 7.65 -7.92
N ASN A 158 21.43 7.91 -7.05
CA ASN A 158 21.37 9.17 -6.31
C ASN A 158 22.53 9.35 -5.33
N ILE A 159 23.11 8.29 -4.76
CA ILE A 159 24.36 8.38 -3.96
C ILE A 159 25.49 8.97 -4.79
N PHE A 160 25.55 8.64 -6.08
CA PHE A 160 26.54 9.19 -7.01
C PHE A 160 26.11 10.52 -7.65
N ASN A 161 25.06 11.16 -7.13
CA ASN A 161 24.46 12.39 -7.65
C ASN A 161 23.91 12.27 -9.09
N ILE A 162 23.57 11.06 -9.51
CA ILE A 162 22.92 10.80 -10.80
C ILE A 162 21.40 10.80 -10.57
N ASP A 163 20.74 11.88 -10.96
CA ASP A 163 19.28 12.00 -10.92
C ASP A 163 18.68 11.65 -12.28
N LEU A 164 18.44 10.34 -12.48
CA LEU A 164 18.00 9.79 -13.75
C LEU A 164 16.61 10.28 -14.18
N ILE A 165 15.75 10.57 -13.21
CA ILE A 165 14.35 10.94 -13.45
C ILE A 165 14.07 12.44 -13.21
N GLY A 166 15.08 13.22 -12.88
CA GLY A 166 14.95 14.65 -12.62
C GLY A 166 14.10 15.00 -11.40
N ALA A 167 13.94 14.05 -10.48
CA ALA A 167 13.06 14.20 -9.31
C ALA A 167 13.52 15.30 -8.35
N TYR A 168 14.82 15.57 -8.31
CA TYR A 168 15.48 16.50 -7.39
C TYR A 168 16.03 17.75 -8.10
N ALA A 169 15.60 18.01 -9.33
CA ALA A 169 16.09 19.15 -10.11
C ALA A 169 15.83 20.50 -9.41
N ASP A 170 14.69 20.59 -8.69
CA ASP A 170 14.24 21.80 -8.02
C ASP A 170 14.79 21.96 -6.58
N THR A 171 15.63 21.01 -6.10
CA THR A 171 16.17 21.06 -4.73
C THR A 171 17.59 21.60 -4.68
N ALA A 172 17.93 22.32 -3.60
CA ALA A 172 19.30 22.75 -3.37
C ALA A 172 20.25 21.56 -3.21
N VAL A 173 21.51 21.72 -3.64
CA VAL A 173 22.53 20.65 -3.61
C VAL A 173 22.71 20.07 -2.21
N VAL A 174 22.62 20.90 -1.17
CA VAL A 174 22.74 20.46 0.23
C VAL A 174 21.56 19.58 0.65
N GLU A 175 20.37 19.90 0.18
CA GLU A 175 19.17 19.11 0.49
C GLU A 175 19.14 17.80 -0.29
N ARG A 176 19.69 17.77 -1.52
CA ARG A 176 19.80 16.54 -2.32
C ARG A 176 20.54 15.42 -1.59
N ALA A 177 21.55 15.75 -0.79
CA ALA A 177 22.28 14.76 -0.01
C ALA A 177 21.46 14.05 1.08
N GLN A 178 20.25 14.54 1.38
CA GLN A 178 19.34 13.96 2.35
C GLN A 178 18.25 13.09 1.72
N PHE A 179 18.03 13.22 0.41
CA PHE A 179 16.92 12.62 -0.30
C PHE A 179 17.42 11.70 -1.41
N PHE A 180 16.90 10.49 -1.42
CA PHE A 180 17.31 9.47 -2.37
C PHE A 180 16.11 8.70 -2.87
N SER A 181 16.20 8.21 -4.11
CA SER A 181 15.18 7.39 -4.75
C SER A 181 13.82 8.12 -4.86
N THR A 182 12.81 7.40 -5.23
CA THR A 182 11.43 7.88 -5.35
C THR A 182 10.70 7.97 -4.02
N LEU A 183 11.28 7.47 -2.93
CA LEU A 183 10.70 7.54 -1.58
C LEU A 183 11.10 8.81 -0.81
N GLY A 184 12.08 9.52 -1.30
CA GLY A 184 12.49 10.82 -0.80
C GLY A 184 13.50 10.75 0.34
N GLN A 185 13.10 10.46 1.57
CA GLN A 185 13.99 10.42 2.72
C GLN A 185 14.68 9.07 2.91
N LYS A 186 15.90 9.11 3.47
CA LYS A 186 16.69 7.91 3.82
C LYS A 186 15.91 6.96 4.73
N ASP A 187 15.20 7.51 5.71
CA ASP A 187 14.43 6.74 6.69
C ASP A 187 13.27 5.99 6.01
N PHE A 188 12.58 6.61 5.07
CA PHE A 188 11.52 5.94 4.31
C PHE A 188 12.07 4.82 3.42
N ASN A 189 13.23 5.04 2.80
CA ASN A 189 13.92 3.99 2.06
C ASN A 189 14.32 2.84 2.99
N GLY A 190 14.88 3.15 4.17
CA GLY A 190 15.22 2.16 5.18
C GLY A 190 14.01 1.33 5.64
N CYS A 191 12.89 1.98 5.96
CA CYS A 191 11.64 1.31 6.30
C CYS A 191 11.12 0.44 5.16
N PHE A 192 11.13 0.93 3.93
CA PHE A 192 10.70 0.16 2.77
C PHE A 192 11.57 -1.08 2.56
N PHE A 193 12.89 -0.94 2.56
CA PHE A 193 13.80 -2.06 2.39
C PHE A 193 13.74 -3.06 3.54
N SER A 194 13.53 -2.63 4.77
CA SER A 194 13.40 -3.53 5.91
C SER A 194 12.21 -4.49 5.79
N VAL A 195 11.15 -4.08 5.11
CA VAL A 195 9.98 -4.92 4.85
C VAL A 195 10.13 -5.71 3.54
N ALA A 196 10.62 -5.06 2.48
CA ALA A 196 10.67 -5.66 1.15
C ALA A 196 11.78 -6.70 1.01
N LEU A 197 12.99 -6.45 1.54
CA LEU A 197 14.14 -7.35 1.36
C LEU A 197 13.93 -8.76 1.89
N PRO A 198 13.35 -9.01 3.09
CA PRO A 198 13.08 -10.37 3.54
C PRO A 198 12.19 -11.16 2.58
N ILE A 199 11.17 -10.49 1.99
CA ILE A 199 10.23 -11.11 1.03
C ILE A 199 10.95 -11.42 -0.28
N VAL A 200 11.72 -10.47 -0.81
CA VAL A 200 12.50 -10.65 -2.05
C VAL A 200 13.55 -11.73 -1.87
N PHE A 201 14.22 -11.77 -0.70
CA PHE A 201 15.19 -12.81 -0.39
C PHE A 201 14.55 -14.19 -0.29
N TYR A 202 13.40 -14.30 0.35
CA TYR A 202 12.62 -15.55 0.39
C TYR A 202 12.28 -16.03 -1.02
N GLN A 203 11.85 -15.13 -1.89
CA GLN A 203 11.51 -15.46 -3.29
C GLN A 203 12.75 -15.90 -4.10
N PHE A 204 13.92 -15.34 -3.82
CA PHE A 204 15.16 -15.71 -4.50
C PHE A 204 15.64 -17.11 -4.11
N LEU A 205 15.29 -17.57 -2.89
CA LEU A 205 15.70 -18.89 -2.39
C LEU A 205 14.76 -20.04 -2.81
N ASN A 206 13.55 -19.74 -3.28
CA ASN A 206 12.56 -20.72 -3.75
C ASN A 206 12.42 -20.69 -5.27
#